data_3d7999bcf588db0dbaa98fa3a1eb2406
#
_entry.id   3d7999bcf588db0dbaa98fa3a1eb2406
#
_cell.length_a   1.000
_cell.length_b   1.000
_cell.length_c   1.000
_cell.angle_alpha   90.00
_cell.angle_beta   90.00
_cell.angle_gamma   90.00
#
_symmetry.space_group_name_H-M   'P 1'
#
loop_
_entity.id
_entity.type
_entity.pdbx_description
1 polymer ?
#
loop_
_entity_poly.entity_id
_entity_poly.type
_entity_poly.pdbx_seq_one_letter_code
_entity_poly.pdbx_strand_id
1 'polypeptide(L)'
;MTWLLVLNLAIHIVNAIFATGTRVGQTPYFTLWGNFNVSQAIEGGQVWRLFTYQFLHADFFHLLFNMIGLYFFGPLLERWWGTRRFVVFYLLCGASGALLMLVLVYAGVIGKGAMLIGASGSIYGILIGAAVLYPKMRVMLLIPPIPMSLRTMALIFLGISLFSALAGSNDGGNAAHLGGAALGFLLVKKPGVLNFADRLSPQAIQDGYNQGRHERKVKNEQATREEIDRILAKVSEHGLHSLTKKEQKILKQDTERLRKN
;
A
#
# COMPACT_ATOMS: atom_id res chain seq x y z
N MET A 1 6.61 7.01 -9.81
CA MET A 1 5.62 8.11 -9.95
C MET A 1 4.86 8.04 -11.27
N THR A 2 5.54 7.96 -12.43
CA THR A 2 4.89 7.92 -13.76
C THR A 2 3.76 6.89 -13.86
N TRP A 3 3.96 5.69 -13.33
CA TRP A 3 2.92 4.65 -13.31
C TRP A 3 1.66 5.05 -12.54
N LEU A 4 1.78 5.82 -11.45
CA LEU A 4 0.61 6.32 -10.74
C LEU A 4 -0.18 7.34 -11.57
N LEU A 5 0.49 8.22 -12.32
CA LEU A 5 -0.16 9.14 -13.26
C LEU A 5 -0.92 8.38 -14.34
N VAL A 6 -0.24 7.42 -15.00
CA VAL A 6 -0.85 6.60 -16.06
C VAL A 6 -2.03 5.79 -15.51
N LEU A 7 -1.90 5.19 -14.33
CA LEU A 7 -2.97 4.41 -13.72
C LEU A 7 -4.20 5.25 -13.40
N ASN A 8 -4.02 6.43 -12.78
CA ASN A 8 -5.14 7.34 -12.50
C ASN A 8 -5.85 7.80 -13.78
N LEU A 9 -5.08 8.16 -14.81
CA LEU A 9 -5.64 8.56 -16.11
C LEU A 9 -6.39 7.41 -16.78
N ALA A 10 -5.80 6.21 -16.81
CA ALA A 10 -6.42 5.02 -17.39
C ALA A 10 -7.73 4.65 -16.69
N ILE A 11 -7.73 4.64 -15.35
CA ILE A 11 -8.94 4.35 -14.56
C ILE A 11 -10.02 5.40 -14.82
N HIS A 12 -9.66 6.68 -14.92
CA HIS A 12 -10.62 7.75 -15.19
C HIS A 12 -11.24 7.60 -16.58
N ILE A 13 -10.43 7.31 -17.62
CA ILE A 13 -10.91 7.08 -19.00
C ILE A 13 -11.84 5.86 -19.02
N VAL A 14 -11.43 4.75 -18.42
CA VAL A 14 -12.26 3.54 -18.35
C VAL A 14 -13.58 3.84 -17.64
N ASN A 15 -13.53 4.53 -16.49
CA ASN A 15 -14.72 4.90 -15.74
C ASN A 15 -15.67 5.80 -16.57
N ALA A 16 -15.13 6.74 -17.34
CA ALA A 16 -15.89 7.60 -18.24
C ALA A 16 -16.54 6.82 -19.41
N ILE A 17 -15.82 5.87 -20.02
CA ILE A 17 -16.35 5.00 -21.08
C ILE A 17 -17.54 4.19 -20.56
N PHE A 18 -17.42 3.56 -19.40
CA PHE A 18 -18.52 2.77 -18.81
C PHE A 18 -19.64 3.63 -18.23
N ALA A 19 -19.39 4.93 -17.99
CA ALA A 19 -20.43 5.88 -17.57
C ALA A 19 -21.36 6.29 -18.72
N THR A 20 -20.94 6.18 -19.97
CA THR A 20 -21.74 6.61 -21.15
C THR A 20 -23.05 5.83 -21.31
N GLY A 21 -23.18 4.64 -20.71
CA GLY A 21 -24.41 3.85 -20.65
C GLY A 21 -25.30 4.10 -19.43
N THR A 22 -24.89 4.95 -18.47
CA THR A 22 -25.67 5.24 -17.27
C THR A 22 -26.61 6.42 -17.54
N ARG A 23 -27.79 6.42 -16.91
CA ARG A 23 -28.70 7.58 -16.99
C ARG A 23 -28.06 8.80 -16.34
N VAL A 24 -28.36 9.99 -16.85
CA VAL A 24 -27.88 11.25 -16.27
C VAL A 24 -28.19 11.28 -14.78
N GLY A 25 -27.15 11.52 -13.96
CA GLY A 25 -27.24 11.54 -12.49
C GLY A 25 -26.94 10.21 -11.79
N GLN A 26 -26.64 9.13 -12.52
CA GLN A 26 -26.19 7.88 -11.90
C GLN A 26 -24.67 7.88 -11.71
N THR A 27 -24.23 7.40 -10.55
CA THR A 27 -22.80 7.23 -10.25
C THR A 27 -22.20 6.12 -11.13
N PRO A 28 -21.07 6.37 -11.82
CA PRO A 28 -20.43 5.36 -12.64
C PRO A 28 -20.09 4.09 -11.87
N TYR A 29 -20.17 2.95 -12.56
CA TYR A 29 -20.01 1.61 -11.95
C TYR A 29 -18.72 1.46 -11.13
N PHE A 30 -17.57 1.86 -11.69
CA PHE A 30 -16.29 1.76 -10.97
C PHE A 30 -16.23 2.70 -9.76
N THR A 31 -16.90 3.87 -9.83
CA THR A 31 -17.02 4.77 -8.69
C THR A 31 -17.85 4.13 -7.58
N LEU A 32 -18.94 3.44 -7.91
CA LEU A 32 -19.75 2.71 -6.92
C LEU A 32 -18.98 1.60 -6.24
N TRP A 33 -18.13 0.86 -6.98
CA TRP A 33 -17.35 -0.25 -6.44
C TRP A 33 -16.08 0.17 -5.71
N GLY A 34 -15.50 1.28 -6.06
CA GLY A 34 -14.17 1.69 -5.60
C GLY A 34 -14.15 2.88 -4.65
N ASN A 35 -15.24 3.69 -4.53
CA ASN A 35 -15.29 4.80 -3.57
C ASN A 35 -15.17 4.28 -2.13
N PHE A 36 -14.61 5.10 -1.24
CA PHE A 36 -14.66 4.80 0.18
C PHE A 36 -15.94 5.37 0.79
N ASN A 37 -16.71 4.50 1.40
CA ASN A 37 -17.89 4.80 2.23
C ASN A 37 -17.84 3.86 3.43
N VAL A 38 -18.12 4.40 4.62
CA VAL A 38 -17.94 3.66 5.88
C VAL A 38 -18.84 2.42 5.93
N SER A 39 -20.10 2.51 5.52
CA SER A 39 -21.02 1.37 5.54
C SER A 39 -20.54 0.23 4.66
N GLN A 40 -20.07 0.52 3.44
CA GLN A 40 -19.60 -0.52 2.53
C GLN A 40 -18.22 -1.05 2.89
N ALA A 41 -17.27 -0.13 3.23
CA ALA A 41 -15.90 -0.50 3.48
C ALA A 41 -15.73 -1.29 4.78
N ILE A 42 -16.40 -0.89 5.86
CA ILE A 42 -16.23 -1.45 7.19
C ILE A 42 -17.36 -2.41 7.53
N GLU A 43 -18.61 -1.94 7.55
CA GLU A 43 -19.77 -2.76 7.88
C GLU A 43 -20.03 -3.84 6.82
N GLY A 44 -19.79 -3.54 5.53
CA GLY A 44 -19.87 -4.48 4.40
C GLY A 44 -18.60 -5.29 4.12
N GLY A 45 -17.53 -5.11 4.91
CA GLY A 45 -16.27 -5.85 4.78
C GLY A 45 -15.46 -5.56 3.49
N GLN A 46 -15.78 -4.47 2.74
CA GLN A 46 -15.14 -4.15 1.47
C GLN A 46 -13.88 -3.31 1.69
N VAL A 47 -12.91 -3.89 2.41
CA VAL A 47 -11.69 -3.20 2.87
C VAL A 47 -10.79 -2.66 1.77
N TRP A 48 -10.89 -3.19 0.52
CA TRP A 48 -10.16 -2.66 -0.63
C TRP A 48 -10.47 -1.19 -0.90
N ARG A 49 -11.64 -0.71 -0.50
CA ARG A 49 -12.07 0.68 -0.66
C ARG A 49 -11.17 1.69 0.05
N LEU A 50 -10.40 1.27 1.07
CA LEU A 50 -9.35 2.09 1.70
C LEU A 50 -8.25 2.51 0.72
N PHE A 51 -8.09 1.77 -0.36
CA PHE A 51 -7.04 2.00 -1.35
C PHE A 51 -7.58 2.40 -2.73
N THR A 52 -8.70 1.79 -3.17
CA THR A 52 -9.22 1.99 -4.53
C THR A 52 -9.77 3.39 -4.77
N TYR A 53 -10.34 4.03 -3.76
CA TYR A 53 -10.91 5.37 -3.86
C TYR A 53 -9.90 6.42 -4.35
N GLN A 54 -8.61 6.21 -4.05
CA GLN A 54 -7.50 7.11 -4.38
C GLN A 54 -7.26 7.23 -5.90
N PHE A 55 -7.83 6.33 -6.69
CA PHE A 55 -7.69 6.28 -8.14
C PHE A 55 -8.93 6.75 -8.89
N LEU A 56 -9.99 7.09 -8.18
CA LEU A 56 -11.26 7.56 -8.74
C LEU A 56 -11.35 9.08 -8.67
N HIS A 57 -11.92 9.70 -9.68
CA HIS A 57 -12.06 11.16 -9.75
C HIS A 57 -13.46 11.52 -10.25
N ALA A 58 -14.06 12.54 -9.62
CA ALA A 58 -15.42 12.97 -9.91
C ALA A 58 -15.56 13.51 -11.36
N ASP A 59 -14.59 14.31 -11.76
CA ASP A 59 -14.59 15.01 -13.04
C ASP A 59 -13.17 15.25 -13.54
N PHE A 60 -13.05 15.82 -14.74
CA PHE A 60 -11.78 16.12 -15.38
C PHE A 60 -10.91 17.08 -14.57
N PHE A 61 -11.48 18.14 -13.99
CA PHE A 61 -10.69 19.12 -13.24
C PHE A 61 -10.17 18.52 -11.92
N HIS A 62 -10.98 17.69 -11.26
CA HIS A 62 -10.55 16.95 -10.09
C HIS A 62 -9.35 16.04 -10.41
N LEU A 63 -9.42 15.30 -11.52
CA LEU A 63 -8.27 14.52 -12.00
C LEU A 63 -7.07 15.41 -12.30
N LEU A 64 -7.28 16.46 -13.11
CA LEU A 64 -6.22 17.36 -13.58
C LEU A 64 -5.41 17.96 -12.42
N PHE A 65 -6.07 18.53 -11.42
CA PHE A 65 -5.38 19.14 -10.28
C PHE A 65 -4.65 18.09 -9.42
N ASN A 66 -5.23 16.91 -9.26
CA ASN A 66 -4.54 15.80 -8.59
C ASN A 66 -3.28 15.38 -9.37
N MET A 67 -3.37 15.23 -10.68
CA MET A 67 -2.21 14.83 -11.49
C MET A 67 -1.14 15.92 -11.54
N ILE A 68 -1.51 17.19 -11.55
CA ILE A 68 -0.57 18.31 -11.40
C ILE A 68 0.17 18.20 -10.08
N GLY A 69 -0.53 18.04 -8.96
CA GLY A 69 0.09 17.87 -7.64
C GLY A 69 1.03 16.67 -7.57
N LEU A 70 0.59 15.51 -8.08
CA LEU A 70 1.40 14.31 -8.13
C LEU A 70 2.64 14.48 -9.02
N TYR A 71 2.49 15.13 -10.18
CA TYR A 71 3.58 15.37 -11.14
C TYR A 71 4.67 16.26 -10.57
N PHE A 72 4.31 17.36 -9.91
CA PHE A 72 5.29 18.32 -9.39
C PHE A 72 5.93 17.86 -8.08
N PHE A 73 5.17 17.28 -7.17
CA PHE A 73 5.67 16.96 -5.83
C PHE A 73 6.07 15.48 -5.66
N GLY A 74 5.47 14.58 -6.41
CA GLY A 74 5.78 13.14 -6.32
C GLY A 74 7.25 12.80 -6.54
N PRO A 75 7.92 13.35 -7.60
CA PRO A 75 9.33 13.07 -7.85
C PRO A 75 10.27 13.47 -6.71
N LEU A 76 9.91 14.44 -5.88
CA LEU A 76 10.73 14.88 -4.76
C LEU A 76 10.89 13.77 -3.71
N LEU A 77 9.81 13.05 -3.43
CA LEU A 77 9.83 11.93 -2.47
C LEU A 77 10.30 10.64 -3.13
N GLU A 78 9.92 10.40 -4.40
CA GLU A 78 10.36 9.22 -5.12
C GLU A 78 11.88 9.17 -5.28
N ARG A 79 12.54 10.29 -5.56
CA ARG A 79 14.00 10.41 -5.61
C ARG A 79 14.65 10.18 -4.24
N TRP A 80 13.97 10.55 -3.16
CA TRP A 80 14.46 10.35 -1.79
C TRP A 80 14.41 8.89 -1.35
N TRP A 81 13.32 8.17 -1.67
CA TRP A 81 13.05 6.83 -1.15
C TRP A 81 13.10 5.70 -2.19
N GLY A 82 13.13 6.04 -3.47
CA GLY A 82 12.91 5.08 -4.55
C GLY A 82 11.42 4.76 -4.75
N THR A 83 11.11 4.18 -5.90
CA THR A 83 9.72 3.97 -6.36
C THR A 83 8.89 3.13 -5.40
N ARG A 84 9.45 2.06 -4.82
CA ARG A 84 8.69 1.15 -3.95
C ARG A 84 8.18 1.82 -2.68
N ARG A 85 9.09 2.45 -1.92
CA ARG A 85 8.73 3.17 -0.70
C ARG A 85 7.80 4.34 -1.01
N PHE A 86 7.98 5.01 -2.14
CA PHE A 86 7.11 6.09 -2.59
C PHE A 86 5.68 5.60 -2.87
N VAL A 87 5.50 4.47 -3.56
CA VAL A 87 4.16 3.89 -3.81
C VAL A 87 3.49 3.48 -2.51
N VAL A 88 4.22 2.83 -1.60
CA VAL A 88 3.68 2.46 -0.29
C VAL A 88 3.31 3.72 0.51
N PHE A 89 4.16 4.74 0.52
CA PHE A 89 3.87 6.03 1.13
C PHE A 89 2.58 6.65 0.58
N TYR A 90 2.44 6.70 -0.74
CA TYR A 90 1.24 7.21 -1.42
C TYR A 90 -0.02 6.48 -0.94
N LEU A 91 -0.01 5.15 -0.98
CA LEU A 91 -1.16 4.33 -0.59
C LEU A 91 -1.51 4.48 0.89
N LEU A 92 -0.50 4.54 1.77
CA LEU A 92 -0.70 4.69 3.21
C LEU A 92 -1.26 6.07 3.55
N CYS A 93 -0.76 7.15 2.93
CA CYS A 93 -1.30 8.49 3.15
C CYS A 93 -2.77 8.58 2.75
N GLY A 94 -3.14 7.99 1.61
CA GLY A 94 -4.56 7.91 1.23
C GLY A 94 -5.36 7.07 2.24
N ALA A 95 -4.92 5.86 2.57
CA ALA A 95 -5.61 5.03 3.55
C ALA A 95 -5.80 5.74 4.91
N SER A 96 -4.80 6.52 5.36
CA SER A 96 -4.90 7.34 6.56
C SER A 96 -6.00 8.41 6.46
N GLY A 97 -6.20 8.99 5.27
CA GLY A 97 -7.30 9.90 5.02
C GLY A 97 -8.67 9.23 5.20
N ALA A 98 -8.84 8.04 4.63
CA ALA A 98 -10.06 7.25 4.81
C ALA A 98 -10.28 6.84 6.29
N LEU A 99 -9.21 6.49 7.00
CA LEU A 99 -9.29 6.17 8.43
C LEU A 99 -9.69 7.39 9.28
N LEU A 100 -9.17 8.59 8.97
CA LEU A 100 -9.61 9.80 9.67
C LEU A 100 -11.08 10.09 9.40
N MET A 101 -11.55 9.98 8.14
CA MET A 101 -12.98 10.08 7.83
C MET A 101 -13.81 9.05 8.63
N LEU A 102 -13.37 7.81 8.71
CA LEU A 102 -14.00 6.76 9.48
C LEU A 102 -14.22 7.19 10.96
N VAL A 103 -13.15 7.70 11.59
CA VAL A 103 -13.22 8.20 12.97
C VAL A 103 -14.24 9.33 13.08
N LEU A 104 -14.22 10.29 12.16
CA LEU A 104 -15.14 11.45 12.18
C LEU A 104 -16.60 11.05 11.91
N VAL A 105 -16.83 10.02 11.10
CA VAL A 105 -18.18 9.48 10.88
C VAL A 105 -18.72 8.83 12.14
N TYR A 106 -17.93 8.01 12.84
CA TYR A 106 -18.35 7.42 14.10
C TYR A 106 -18.46 8.43 15.24
N ALA A 107 -17.69 9.52 15.20
CA ALA A 107 -17.83 10.64 16.11
C ALA A 107 -19.06 11.54 15.81
N GLY A 108 -19.81 11.25 14.75
CA GLY A 108 -20.98 12.04 14.34
C GLY A 108 -20.66 13.40 13.71
N VAL A 109 -19.39 13.66 13.38
CA VAL A 109 -18.94 14.91 12.74
C VAL A 109 -19.24 14.90 11.23
N ILE A 110 -19.07 13.75 10.59
CA ILE A 110 -19.37 13.53 9.16
C ILE A 110 -20.54 12.57 9.03
N GLY A 111 -21.44 12.86 8.09
CA GLY A 111 -22.60 12.00 7.84
C GLY A 111 -22.20 10.62 7.29
N LYS A 112 -22.91 9.56 7.71
CA LYS A 112 -22.65 8.17 7.27
C LYS A 112 -22.72 7.97 5.75
N GLY A 113 -23.48 8.80 5.03
CA GLY A 113 -23.60 8.75 3.58
C GLY A 113 -22.45 9.39 2.80
N ALA A 114 -21.48 10.02 3.49
CA ALA A 114 -20.35 10.64 2.84
C ALA A 114 -19.47 9.61 2.11
N MET A 115 -18.93 10.00 0.96
CA MET A 115 -18.10 9.17 0.11
C MET A 115 -16.78 9.88 -0.19
N LEU A 116 -15.68 9.10 -0.25
CA LEU A 116 -14.38 9.58 -0.72
C LEU A 116 -14.08 9.04 -2.11
N ILE A 117 -13.57 9.93 -2.94
CA ILE A 117 -12.89 9.65 -4.21
C ILE A 117 -11.78 10.67 -4.39
N GLY A 118 -10.69 10.29 -5.03
CA GLY A 118 -9.58 11.17 -5.39
C GLY A 118 -8.26 10.83 -4.72
N ALA A 119 -7.18 11.16 -5.42
CA ALA A 119 -5.81 10.99 -4.96
C ALA A 119 -5.37 12.03 -3.92
N SER A 120 -6.22 13.04 -3.66
CA SER A 120 -5.81 14.24 -2.93
C SER A 120 -5.31 13.97 -1.51
N GLY A 121 -5.87 13.00 -0.79
CA GLY A 121 -5.34 12.60 0.54
C GLY A 121 -3.86 12.18 0.46
N SER A 122 -3.53 11.33 -0.52
CA SER A 122 -2.13 10.93 -0.79
C SER A 122 -1.27 12.12 -1.20
N ILE A 123 -1.80 13.02 -2.03
CA ILE A 123 -1.08 14.20 -2.52
C ILE A 123 -0.81 15.19 -1.40
N TYR A 124 -1.73 15.38 -0.45
CA TYR A 124 -1.48 16.16 0.75
C TYR A 124 -0.33 15.55 1.59
N GLY A 125 -0.30 14.23 1.72
CA GLY A 125 0.83 13.54 2.35
C GLY A 125 2.15 13.82 1.61
N ILE A 126 2.15 13.75 0.28
CA ILE A 126 3.31 14.06 -0.56
C ILE A 126 3.72 15.53 -0.40
N LEU A 127 2.78 16.47 -0.47
CA LEU A 127 3.04 17.90 -0.34
C LEU A 127 3.67 18.24 1.03
N ILE A 128 3.10 17.72 2.12
CA ILE A 128 3.64 17.91 3.46
C ILE A 128 5.01 17.25 3.60
N GLY A 129 5.17 16.01 3.11
CA GLY A 129 6.45 15.32 3.12
C GLY A 129 7.53 16.09 2.35
N ALA A 130 7.22 16.58 1.16
CA ALA A 130 8.12 17.40 0.36
C ALA A 130 8.45 18.73 1.05
N ALA A 131 7.48 19.38 1.70
CA ALA A 131 7.68 20.61 2.45
C ALA A 131 8.58 20.43 3.70
N VAL A 132 8.57 19.25 4.30
CA VAL A 132 9.49 18.88 5.40
C VAL A 132 10.91 18.69 4.88
N LEU A 133 11.09 18.03 3.74
CA LEU A 133 12.41 17.75 3.15
C LEU A 133 13.03 18.99 2.49
N TYR A 134 12.21 19.79 1.80
CA TYR A 134 12.64 20.92 0.98
C TYR A 134 11.92 22.22 1.33
N PRO A 135 11.94 22.68 2.61
CA PRO A 135 11.07 23.78 3.09
C PRO A 135 11.30 25.12 2.37
N LYS A 136 12.53 25.36 1.91
CA LYS A 136 12.93 26.62 1.25
C LYS A 136 12.83 26.54 -0.28
N MET A 137 12.45 25.38 -0.86
CA MET A 137 12.31 25.25 -2.30
C MET A 137 11.28 26.25 -2.82
N ARG A 138 11.65 27.01 -3.86
CA ARG A 138 10.74 27.95 -4.50
C ARG A 138 9.81 27.19 -5.45
N VAL A 139 8.53 27.43 -5.27
CA VAL A 139 7.46 26.90 -6.09
C VAL A 139 6.55 28.05 -6.50
N MET A 140 5.81 27.88 -7.57
CA MET A 140 4.85 28.87 -8.03
C MET A 140 3.45 28.24 -8.02
N LEU A 141 2.51 28.91 -7.36
CA LEU A 141 1.11 28.57 -7.52
C LEU A 141 0.72 28.86 -8.98
N LEU A 142 -0.09 28.00 -9.59
CA LEU A 142 -0.41 28.14 -11.01
C LEU A 142 -1.44 29.25 -11.27
N ILE A 143 -2.42 29.36 -10.39
CA ILE A 143 -3.56 30.28 -10.56
C ILE A 143 -3.93 30.84 -9.18
N PRO A 144 -3.68 32.15 -8.93
CA PRO A 144 -2.80 33.05 -9.69
C PRO A 144 -1.32 32.66 -9.54
N PRO A 145 -0.43 33.08 -10.47
CA PRO A 145 0.99 32.72 -10.44
C PRO A 145 1.73 33.48 -9.33
N ILE A 146 1.72 32.93 -8.12
CA ILE A 146 2.35 33.50 -6.92
C ILE A 146 3.56 32.66 -6.55
N PRO A 147 4.78 33.21 -6.59
CA PRO A 147 5.98 32.53 -6.11
C PRO A 147 6.01 32.48 -4.58
N MET A 148 6.23 31.28 -4.02
CA MET A 148 6.32 31.10 -2.58
C MET A 148 7.26 29.94 -2.23
N SER A 149 7.55 29.74 -0.94
CA SER A 149 8.25 28.53 -0.51
C SER A 149 7.31 27.34 -0.49
N LEU A 150 7.85 26.13 -0.70
CA LEU A 150 7.08 24.89 -0.60
C LEU A 150 6.43 24.73 0.77
N ARG A 151 7.13 25.14 1.84
CA ARG A 151 6.58 25.18 3.19
C ARG A 151 5.36 26.10 3.28
N THR A 152 5.43 27.31 2.71
CA THR A 152 4.31 28.25 2.70
C THR A 152 3.13 27.68 1.96
N MET A 153 3.35 27.12 0.77
CA MET A 153 2.30 26.46 -0.02
C MET A 153 1.62 25.36 0.78
N ALA A 154 2.40 24.46 1.38
CA ALA A 154 1.88 23.36 2.17
C ALA A 154 1.03 23.83 3.37
N LEU A 155 1.47 24.87 4.07
CA LEU A 155 0.72 25.47 5.18
C LEU A 155 -0.57 26.14 4.74
N ILE A 156 -0.58 26.82 3.58
CA ILE A 156 -1.79 27.42 3.00
C ILE A 156 -2.81 26.33 2.67
N PHE A 157 -2.41 25.28 1.93
CA PHE A 157 -3.33 24.20 1.56
C PHE A 157 -3.85 23.45 2.81
N LEU A 158 -2.99 23.18 3.79
CA LEU A 158 -3.41 22.57 5.05
C LEU A 158 -4.39 23.47 5.82
N GLY A 159 -4.12 24.77 5.87
CA GLY A 159 -4.99 25.77 6.51
C GLY A 159 -6.36 25.87 5.82
N ILE A 160 -6.39 25.85 4.49
CA ILE A 160 -7.66 25.83 3.72
C ILE A 160 -8.47 24.58 4.07
N SER A 161 -7.86 23.39 4.06
CA SER A 161 -8.57 22.15 4.40
C SER A 161 -9.08 22.13 5.84
N LEU A 162 -8.28 22.64 6.78
CA LEU A 162 -8.70 22.75 8.18
C LEU A 162 -9.84 23.75 8.35
N PHE A 163 -9.74 24.93 7.76
CA PHE A 163 -10.78 25.95 7.79
C PHE A 163 -12.09 25.41 7.17
N SER A 164 -12.03 24.77 6.00
CA SER A 164 -13.19 24.19 5.34
C SER A 164 -13.85 23.12 6.19
N ALA A 165 -13.06 22.26 6.85
CA ALA A 165 -13.57 21.25 7.77
C ALA A 165 -14.30 21.91 8.97
N LEU A 166 -13.73 22.96 9.57
CA LEU A 166 -14.33 23.69 10.69
C LEU A 166 -15.55 24.51 10.27
N ALA A 167 -15.59 25.01 9.05
CA ALA A 167 -16.72 25.75 8.50
C ALA A 167 -17.92 24.86 8.10
N GLY A 168 -17.86 23.56 8.38
CA GLY A 168 -18.96 22.64 8.13
C GLY A 168 -19.02 22.02 6.75
N SER A 169 -17.98 22.18 5.93
CA SER A 169 -17.83 21.45 4.66
C SER A 169 -17.46 20.00 4.94
N ASN A 170 -18.42 19.21 5.39
CA ASN A 170 -18.20 17.84 5.85
C ASN A 170 -18.43 16.82 4.73
N ASP A 171 -17.72 16.98 3.62
CA ASP A 171 -17.80 16.07 2.46
C ASP A 171 -16.87 14.84 2.56
N GLY A 172 -16.09 14.73 3.63
CA GLY A 172 -15.07 13.70 3.82
C GLY A 172 -13.73 14.05 3.16
N GLY A 173 -13.70 14.87 2.11
CA GLY A 173 -12.48 15.24 1.40
C GLY A 173 -11.46 15.96 2.29
N ASN A 174 -11.94 16.90 3.12
CA ASN A 174 -11.08 17.60 4.09
C ASN A 174 -10.48 16.64 5.13
N ALA A 175 -11.23 15.64 5.59
CA ALA A 175 -10.71 14.59 6.46
C ALA A 175 -9.60 13.79 5.77
N ALA A 176 -9.78 13.45 4.48
CA ALA A 176 -8.77 12.75 3.70
C ALA A 176 -7.48 13.59 3.57
N HIS A 177 -7.60 14.90 3.32
CA HIS A 177 -6.46 15.81 3.24
C HIS A 177 -5.68 15.87 4.56
N LEU A 178 -6.39 16.07 5.67
CA LEU A 178 -5.77 16.17 6.99
C LEU A 178 -5.13 14.86 7.45
N GLY A 179 -5.82 13.73 7.25
CA GLY A 179 -5.29 12.40 7.56
C GLY A 179 -4.05 12.05 6.75
N GLY A 180 -4.09 12.29 5.44
CA GLY A 180 -2.95 12.09 4.55
C GLY A 180 -1.75 12.98 4.91
N ALA A 181 -2.00 14.27 5.20
CA ALA A 181 -0.98 15.22 5.64
C ALA A 181 -0.31 14.79 6.96
N ALA A 182 -1.10 14.37 7.95
CA ALA A 182 -0.60 13.93 9.25
C ALA A 182 0.31 12.71 9.11
N LEU A 183 -0.14 11.67 8.40
CA LEU A 183 0.68 10.48 8.19
C LEU A 183 1.91 10.78 7.32
N GLY A 184 1.76 11.60 6.28
CA GLY A 184 2.87 12.03 5.44
C GLY A 184 3.98 12.71 6.22
N PHE A 185 3.63 13.60 7.16
CA PHE A 185 4.56 14.22 8.09
C PHE A 185 5.29 13.17 8.96
N LEU A 186 4.54 12.25 9.56
CA LEU A 186 5.09 11.22 10.45
C LEU A 186 6.05 10.27 9.72
N LEU A 187 5.70 9.81 8.51
CA LEU A 187 6.52 8.90 7.73
C LEU A 187 7.83 9.55 7.26
N VAL A 188 7.81 10.85 6.93
CA VAL A 188 9.03 11.57 6.56
C VAL A 188 9.94 11.76 7.78
N LYS A 189 9.37 11.98 8.97
CA LYS A 189 10.14 12.07 10.22
C LYS A 189 10.67 10.72 10.70
N LYS A 190 10.01 9.62 10.35
CA LYS A 190 10.40 8.26 10.74
C LYS A 190 10.51 7.36 9.50
N PRO A 191 11.46 7.61 8.60
CA PRO A 191 11.56 6.91 7.29
C PRO A 191 11.78 5.39 7.43
N GLY A 192 12.34 4.94 8.56
CA GLY A 192 12.53 3.51 8.85
C GLY A 192 11.23 2.69 8.86
N VAL A 193 10.09 3.33 9.11
CA VAL A 193 8.77 2.66 9.04
C VAL A 193 8.50 2.11 7.64
N LEU A 194 9.04 2.72 6.58
CA LEU A 194 8.84 2.27 5.20
C LEU A 194 9.83 1.17 4.75
N ASN A 195 10.76 0.73 5.60
CA ASN A 195 11.76 -0.28 5.22
C ASN A 195 11.13 -1.63 4.83
N PHE A 196 9.93 -1.96 5.34
CA PHE A 196 9.22 -3.16 4.93
C PHE A 196 8.89 -3.18 3.43
N ALA A 197 8.76 -2.02 2.79
CA ALA A 197 8.47 -1.90 1.37
C ALA A 197 9.57 -2.51 0.48
N ASP A 198 10.80 -2.57 0.97
CA ASP A 198 11.93 -3.17 0.24
C ASP A 198 11.76 -4.69 0.13
N ARG A 199 11.08 -5.32 1.11
CA ARG A 199 10.77 -6.75 1.12
C ARG A 199 9.71 -7.14 0.09
N LEU A 200 8.98 -6.17 -0.46
CA LEU A 200 7.98 -6.36 -1.51
C LEU A 200 8.63 -6.44 -2.92
N SER A 201 9.96 -6.51 -3.02
CA SER A 201 10.63 -6.67 -4.31
C SER A 201 10.47 -8.09 -4.85
N PRO A 202 10.32 -8.28 -6.18
CA PRO A 202 10.30 -9.62 -6.77
C PRO A 202 11.54 -10.44 -6.39
N GLN A 203 12.73 -9.81 -6.35
CA GLN A 203 13.96 -10.45 -5.91
C GLN A 203 13.89 -10.88 -4.43
N ALA A 204 13.48 -9.98 -3.53
CA ALA A 204 13.39 -10.32 -2.10
C ALA A 204 12.34 -11.43 -1.83
N ILE A 205 11.24 -11.44 -2.59
CA ILE A 205 10.24 -12.51 -2.52
C ILE A 205 10.84 -13.83 -3.01
N GLN A 206 11.56 -13.81 -4.14
CA GLN A 206 12.23 -14.98 -4.70
C GLN A 206 13.32 -15.52 -3.76
N ASP A 207 14.13 -14.64 -3.19
CA ASP A 207 15.18 -15.01 -2.23
C ASP A 207 14.59 -15.62 -0.97
N GLY A 208 13.51 -15.04 -0.43
CA GLY A 208 12.80 -15.61 0.71
C GLY A 208 12.20 -16.99 0.41
N TYR A 209 11.63 -17.18 -0.78
CA TYR A 209 11.15 -18.48 -1.23
C TYR A 209 12.29 -19.51 -1.34
N ASN A 210 13.42 -19.13 -1.94
CA ASN A 210 14.58 -20.00 -2.10
C ASN A 210 15.20 -20.36 -0.74
N GLN A 211 15.33 -19.42 0.19
CA GLN A 211 15.78 -19.67 1.54
C GLN A 211 14.86 -20.64 2.28
N GLY A 212 13.56 -20.40 2.26
CA GLY A 212 12.61 -21.31 2.92
C GLY A 212 12.61 -22.72 2.34
N ARG A 213 12.84 -22.85 1.02
CA ARG A 213 13.01 -24.16 0.35
C ARG A 213 14.31 -24.84 0.81
N HIS A 214 15.40 -24.08 0.90
CA HIS A 214 16.69 -24.60 1.35
C HIS A 214 16.63 -25.06 2.81
N GLU A 215 16.07 -24.27 3.71
CA GLU A 215 15.89 -24.61 5.13
C GLU A 215 15.06 -25.88 5.31
N ARG A 216 13.94 -26.01 4.57
CA ARG A 216 13.14 -27.23 4.58
C ARG A 216 13.93 -28.45 4.11
N LYS A 217 14.75 -28.29 3.06
CA LYS A 217 15.60 -29.37 2.54
C LYS A 217 16.63 -29.81 3.59
N VAL A 218 17.34 -28.87 4.20
CA VAL A 218 18.33 -29.14 5.26
C VAL A 218 17.67 -29.83 6.45
N LYS A 219 16.52 -29.32 6.92
CA LYS A 219 15.78 -29.93 8.02
C LYS A 219 15.33 -31.37 7.72
N ASN A 220 14.86 -31.62 6.50
CA ASN A 220 14.46 -32.97 6.10
C ASN A 220 15.68 -33.92 5.99
N GLU A 221 16.81 -33.42 5.49
CA GLU A 221 18.06 -34.21 5.45
C GLU A 221 18.58 -34.51 6.82
N GLN A 222 18.51 -33.57 7.77
CA GLN A 222 18.88 -33.83 9.19
C GLN A 222 17.96 -34.87 9.81
N ALA A 223 16.64 -34.73 9.70
CA ALA A 223 15.69 -35.71 10.22
C ALA A 223 15.89 -37.11 9.63
N THR A 224 16.23 -37.19 8.33
CA THR A 224 16.53 -38.48 7.68
C THR A 224 17.82 -39.07 8.22
N ARG A 225 18.88 -38.30 8.46
CA ARG A 225 20.13 -38.77 9.06
C ARG A 225 19.91 -39.28 10.49
N GLU A 226 19.22 -38.52 11.33
CA GLU A 226 18.86 -38.92 12.68
C GLU A 226 18.08 -40.26 12.70
N GLU A 227 17.14 -40.43 11.77
CA GLU A 227 16.39 -41.69 11.65
C GLU A 227 17.27 -42.84 11.20
N ILE A 228 18.19 -42.62 10.24
CA ILE A 228 19.17 -43.63 9.81
C ILE A 228 20.10 -44.02 10.97
N ASP A 229 20.65 -43.05 11.70
CA ASP A 229 21.53 -43.29 12.85
C ASP A 229 20.82 -44.09 13.92
N ARG A 230 19.57 -43.78 14.21
CA ARG A 230 18.73 -44.58 15.13
C ARG A 230 18.54 -46.02 14.67
N ILE A 231 18.30 -46.22 13.37
CA ILE A 231 18.12 -47.57 12.81
C ILE A 231 19.44 -48.34 12.85
N LEU A 232 20.58 -47.69 12.56
CA LEU A 232 21.91 -48.31 12.63
C LEU A 232 22.28 -48.71 14.07
N ALA A 233 21.98 -47.86 15.06
CA ALA A 233 22.17 -48.21 16.47
C ALA A 233 21.35 -49.44 16.86
N LYS A 234 20.08 -49.51 16.44
CA LYS A 234 19.21 -50.68 16.67
C LYS A 234 19.77 -51.98 16.05
N VAL A 235 20.32 -51.86 14.83
CA VAL A 235 20.99 -53.01 14.17
C VAL A 235 22.22 -53.46 14.96
N SER A 236 23.03 -52.53 15.46
CA SER A 236 24.22 -52.85 16.28
C SER A 236 23.89 -53.60 17.57
N GLU A 237 22.78 -53.21 18.22
CA GLU A 237 22.37 -53.79 19.49
C GLU A 237 21.60 -55.12 19.35
N HIS A 238 20.72 -55.21 18.36
CA HIS A 238 19.72 -56.28 18.27
C HIS A 238 19.78 -57.09 16.95
N GLY A 239 20.71 -56.75 16.04
CA GLY A 239 20.87 -57.44 14.76
C GLY A 239 19.86 -57.00 13.68
N LEU A 240 20.13 -57.36 12.43
CA LEU A 240 19.29 -57.02 11.26
C LEU A 240 17.84 -57.51 11.32
N HIS A 241 17.61 -58.64 12.01
CA HIS A 241 16.27 -59.25 12.14
C HIS A 241 15.34 -58.44 13.06
N SER A 242 15.86 -57.47 13.83
CA SER A 242 15.07 -56.58 14.66
C SER A 242 14.39 -55.43 13.90
N LEU A 243 14.75 -55.23 12.61
CA LEU A 243 14.23 -54.17 11.82
C LEU A 243 12.83 -54.43 11.29
N THR A 244 11.96 -53.44 11.41
CA THR A 244 10.66 -53.43 10.74
C THR A 244 10.83 -53.28 9.22
N LYS A 245 9.83 -53.70 8.44
CA LYS A 245 9.81 -53.54 6.98
C LYS A 245 10.01 -52.08 6.53
N LYS A 246 9.53 -51.12 7.33
CA LYS A 246 9.69 -49.67 7.07
C LYS A 246 11.16 -49.25 7.27
N GLU A 247 11.80 -49.66 8.35
CA GLU A 247 13.21 -49.38 8.65
C GLU A 247 14.15 -50.00 7.61
N GLN A 248 13.88 -51.23 7.17
CA GLN A 248 14.62 -51.88 6.07
C GLN A 248 14.54 -51.13 4.77
N LYS A 249 13.35 -50.59 4.45
CA LYS A 249 13.15 -49.79 3.23
C LYS A 249 13.95 -48.48 3.30
N ILE A 250 13.98 -47.79 4.45
CA ILE A 250 14.74 -46.54 4.65
C ILE A 250 16.25 -46.80 4.45
N LEU A 251 16.82 -47.82 5.07
CA LEU A 251 18.23 -48.18 4.89
C LEU A 251 18.58 -48.55 3.46
N LYS A 252 17.70 -49.29 2.77
CA LYS A 252 17.90 -49.63 1.36
C LYS A 252 17.93 -48.42 0.48
N GLN A 253 16.98 -47.47 0.66
CA GLN A 253 16.94 -46.23 -0.07
C GLN A 253 18.18 -45.36 0.13
N ASP A 254 18.68 -45.26 1.36
CA ASP A 254 19.89 -44.52 1.68
C ASP A 254 21.13 -45.14 1.04
N THR A 255 21.27 -46.50 1.11
CA THR A 255 22.36 -47.24 0.47
C THR A 255 22.36 -47.03 -1.06
N GLU A 256 21.18 -47.04 -1.69
CA GLU A 256 21.04 -46.77 -3.15
C GLU A 256 21.40 -45.32 -3.48
N ARG A 257 21.10 -44.34 -2.59
CA ARG A 257 21.49 -42.93 -2.73
C ARG A 257 23.00 -42.77 -2.64
N LEU A 258 23.66 -43.42 -1.70
CA LEU A 258 25.11 -43.37 -1.52
C LEU A 258 25.89 -44.01 -2.68
N ARG A 259 25.32 -44.98 -3.38
CA ARG A 259 25.94 -45.61 -4.55
C ARG A 259 25.84 -44.78 -5.80
N LYS A 260 24.94 -43.77 -5.85
CA LYS A 260 24.69 -42.91 -7.03
C LYS A 260 25.46 -41.58 -6.98
N ASN A 261 26.02 -41.24 -5.80
CA ASN A 261 26.89 -40.07 -5.59
C ASN A 261 28.35 -40.51 -5.54
#